data_8bf9ba39a5345cc2e7e527dad558b8e1
#
_entry.id   8bf9ba39a5345cc2e7e527dad558b8e1
#
_cell.length_a   1.000
_cell.length_b   1.000
_cell.length_c   1.000
_cell.angle_alpha   90.00
_cell.angle_beta   90.00
_cell.angle_gamma   90.00
#
_symmetry.space_group_name_H-M   'P 1'
#
loop_
_entity.id
_entity.type
_entity.pdbx_description
1 polymer ?
#
loop_
_entity_poly.entity_id
_entity_poly.type
_entity_poly.pdbx_seq_one_letter_code
_entity_poly.pdbx_strand_id
1 'polypeptide(L)'
;IREIVDSGELGQIISVNHVAAVGIDRTTHSYVRGPWRREETSNPMLLAKCCHDVDFLLWITRSPCRKLSSFGSLRWFRAANAPQTSTERCIDCPVEHDCPYSAVDLYCTRRDWISNFDVPQGRTLDEVLLEELRHGPYGRCIYRCDNDVVDHQLLTMELADETILSLSMDIFTQDDCRRTHIKMTHGEIFGDERKLHVHRFRRGHNRVYDFE
;
A
#
# COMPACT_ATOMS: atom_id res chain seq x y z
N ILE A 1 17.24 11.38 2.70
CA ILE A 1 16.60 11.82 3.98
C ILE A 1 17.60 11.68 5.12
N ARG A 2 18.12 10.49 5.37
CA ARG A 2 18.96 10.20 6.53
C ARG A 2 20.16 11.14 6.65
N GLU A 3 20.90 11.39 5.59
CA GLU A 3 22.06 12.30 5.58
C GLU A 3 21.68 13.73 5.97
N ILE A 4 20.48 14.20 5.55
CA ILE A 4 19.98 15.53 5.89
C ILE A 4 19.65 15.61 7.39
N VAL A 5 19.02 14.58 7.93
CA VAL A 5 18.74 14.49 9.37
C VAL A 5 20.05 14.47 10.17
N ASP A 6 21.01 13.64 9.78
CA ASP A 6 22.30 13.49 10.46
C ASP A 6 23.18 14.73 10.38
N SER A 7 23.03 15.58 9.36
CA SER A 7 23.73 16.85 9.28
C SER A 7 23.38 17.85 10.39
N GLY A 8 22.21 17.64 11.03
CA GLY A 8 21.67 18.54 12.05
C GLY A 8 21.21 19.91 11.54
N GLU A 9 21.28 20.16 10.23
CA GLU A 9 20.97 21.46 9.63
C GLU A 9 19.52 21.91 9.84
N LEU A 10 18.60 20.98 10.03
CA LEU A 10 17.19 21.25 10.30
C LEU A 10 16.82 21.08 11.79
N GLY A 11 17.79 20.82 12.66
CA GLY A 11 17.59 20.61 14.09
C GLY A 11 17.04 19.20 14.41
N GLN A 12 16.17 19.12 15.40
CA GLN A 12 15.61 17.85 15.90
C GLN A 12 14.30 17.51 15.18
N ILE A 13 14.03 16.23 15.00
CA ILE A 13 12.73 15.73 14.51
C ILE A 13 11.70 15.93 15.62
N ILE A 14 10.56 16.51 15.27
CA ILE A 14 9.40 16.68 16.16
C ILE A 14 8.32 15.65 15.85
N SER A 15 8.00 15.49 14.56
CA SER A 15 7.04 14.49 14.15
C SER A 15 7.26 14.04 12.71
N VAL A 16 6.80 12.83 12.40
CA VAL A 16 6.81 12.28 11.05
C VAL A 16 5.42 11.79 10.70
N ASN A 17 4.94 12.19 9.53
CA ASN A 17 3.77 11.57 8.91
C ASN A 17 4.24 10.79 7.69
N HIS A 18 3.86 9.52 7.63
CA HIS A 18 4.18 8.63 6.54
C HIS A 18 2.91 7.99 5.98
N VAL A 19 2.81 7.98 4.67
CA VAL A 19 1.71 7.32 3.95
C VAL A 19 2.30 6.22 3.09
N ALA A 20 1.88 5.00 3.33
CA ALA A 20 2.13 3.85 2.48
C ALA A 20 0.88 3.60 1.62
N ALA A 21 0.82 4.24 0.47
CA ALA A 21 -0.20 3.97 -0.53
C ALA A 21 0.13 2.64 -1.21
N VAL A 22 -0.82 1.68 -1.15
CA VAL A 22 -0.58 0.33 -1.69
C VAL A 22 -1.07 0.19 -3.12
N GLY A 23 -1.94 1.10 -3.57
CA GLY A 23 -2.58 1.03 -4.87
C GLY A 23 -3.67 -0.04 -4.96
N ILE A 24 -4.77 0.33 -5.60
CA ILE A 24 -5.96 -0.54 -5.65
C ILE A 24 -5.71 -1.83 -6.43
N ASP A 25 -4.97 -1.77 -7.53
CA ASP A 25 -4.69 -2.94 -8.37
C ASP A 25 -3.80 -3.95 -7.63
N ARG A 26 -2.73 -3.48 -6.98
CA ARG A 26 -1.90 -4.33 -6.12
C ARG A 26 -2.70 -4.98 -5.01
N THR A 27 -3.57 -4.22 -4.37
CA THR A 27 -4.40 -4.70 -3.28
C THR A 27 -5.35 -5.79 -3.75
N THR A 28 -6.10 -5.55 -4.82
CA THR A 28 -7.06 -6.52 -5.34
C THR A 28 -6.37 -7.79 -5.85
N HIS A 29 -5.18 -7.66 -6.43
CA HIS A 29 -4.36 -8.79 -6.85
C HIS A 29 -3.82 -9.58 -5.65
N SER A 30 -3.09 -8.93 -4.75
CA SER A 30 -2.25 -9.62 -3.75
C SER A 30 -2.98 -9.91 -2.44
N TYR A 31 -3.77 -8.93 -1.94
CA TYR A 31 -4.31 -8.94 -0.58
C TYR A 31 -5.80 -9.28 -0.50
N VAL A 32 -6.50 -9.37 -1.64
CA VAL A 32 -7.90 -9.82 -1.66
C VAL A 32 -8.04 -11.15 -2.38
N ARG A 33 -7.47 -11.31 -3.59
CA ARG A 33 -7.53 -12.57 -4.36
C ARG A 33 -6.33 -13.47 -4.12
N GLY A 34 -5.16 -12.88 -3.94
CA GLY A 34 -3.86 -13.53 -3.93
C GLY A 34 -3.45 -14.16 -2.59
N PRO A 35 -2.17 -14.55 -2.47
CA PRO A 35 -1.68 -15.34 -1.34
C PRO A 35 -1.62 -14.59 -0.01
N TRP A 36 -1.62 -13.24 -0.03
CA TRP A 36 -1.53 -12.38 1.16
C TRP A 36 -2.90 -12.00 1.74
N ARG A 37 -3.99 -12.65 1.30
CA ARG A 37 -5.36 -12.31 1.67
C ARG A 37 -5.79 -12.75 3.06
N ARG A 38 -5.07 -13.68 3.70
CA ARG A 38 -5.42 -14.23 5.01
C ARG A 38 -4.25 -14.12 5.98
N GLU A 39 -4.54 -13.65 7.19
CA GLU A 39 -3.53 -13.53 8.25
C GLU A 39 -2.95 -14.89 8.64
N GLU A 40 -3.78 -15.93 8.71
CA GLU A 40 -3.38 -17.29 9.09
C GLU A 40 -2.33 -17.89 8.13
N THR A 41 -2.44 -17.64 6.82
CA THR A 41 -1.57 -18.21 5.79
C THR A 41 -0.45 -17.27 5.34
N SER A 42 -0.50 -16.02 5.76
CA SER A 42 0.53 -15.01 5.47
C SER A 42 0.91 -14.25 6.74
N ASN A 43 0.47 -13.01 6.88
CA ASN A 43 0.68 -12.15 8.04
C ASN A 43 -0.40 -11.06 8.06
N PRO A 44 -0.64 -10.39 9.20
CA PRO A 44 -1.37 -9.14 9.23
C PRO A 44 -0.82 -8.15 8.19
N MET A 45 -1.71 -7.42 7.52
CA MET A 45 -1.31 -6.58 6.37
C MET A 45 -0.22 -5.55 6.72
N LEU A 46 -0.23 -5.02 7.93
CA LEU A 46 0.81 -4.10 8.40
C LEU A 46 2.20 -4.74 8.33
N LEU A 47 2.34 -6.00 8.75
CA LEU A 47 3.61 -6.72 8.68
C LEU A 47 3.93 -7.16 7.25
N ALA A 48 2.95 -7.65 6.50
CA ALA A 48 3.15 -8.12 5.13
C ALA A 48 3.56 -6.99 4.17
N LYS A 49 3.10 -5.75 4.40
CA LYS A 49 3.32 -4.62 3.49
C LYS A 49 4.16 -3.50 4.08
N CYS A 50 3.92 -3.11 5.32
CA CYS A 50 4.51 -1.90 5.92
C CYS A 50 5.67 -2.18 6.88
N CYS A 51 6.19 -3.41 6.95
CA CYS A 51 7.37 -3.71 7.77
C CYS A 51 8.57 -2.82 7.38
N HIS A 52 8.79 -2.61 6.09
CA HIS A 52 9.85 -1.71 5.59
C HIS A 52 9.59 -0.24 5.95
N ASP A 53 8.33 0.17 5.98
CA ASP A 53 7.94 1.54 6.30
C ASP A 53 8.18 1.82 7.80
N VAL A 54 7.85 0.87 8.66
CA VAL A 54 8.13 0.96 10.11
C VAL A 54 9.64 0.96 10.37
N ASP A 55 10.38 0.06 9.72
CA ASP A 55 11.84 0.00 9.82
C ASP A 55 12.50 1.32 9.38
N PHE A 56 12.08 1.85 8.23
CA PHE A 56 12.52 3.15 7.71
C PHE A 56 12.28 4.28 8.73
N LEU A 57 11.08 4.36 9.31
CA LEU A 57 10.73 5.39 10.28
C LEU A 57 11.59 5.31 11.56
N LEU A 58 11.79 4.12 12.08
CA LEU A 58 12.65 3.89 13.25
C LEU A 58 14.13 4.15 12.93
N TRP A 59 14.56 3.79 11.72
CA TRP A 59 15.93 4.03 11.26
C TRP A 59 16.24 5.51 11.12
N ILE A 60 15.34 6.35 10.57
CA ILE A 60 15.59 7.79 10.42
C ILE A 60 15.55 8.53 11.76
N THR A 61 14.74 8.07 12.72
CA THR A 61 14.59 8.75 14.04
C THR A 61 15.61 8.29 15.07
N ARG A 62 16.16 7.08 14.94
CA ARG A 62 17.10 6.47 15.93
C ARG A 62 16.57 6.41 17.36
N SER A 63 15.29 6.49 17.54
CA SER A 63 14.66 6.48 18.86
C SER A 63 13.73 5.27 18.99
N PRO A 64 13.80 4.49 20.06
CA PRO A 64 12.93 3.33 20.22
C PRO A 64 11.50 3.73 20.51
N CYS A 65 10.56 2.92 20.04
CA CYS A 65 9.13 3.11 20.32
C CYS A 65 8.82 2.84 21.79
N ARG A 66 8.14 3.80 22.46
CA ARG A 66 7.64 3.68 23.83
C ARG A 66 6.19 3.26 23.90
N LYS A 67 5.36 3.84 23.06
CA LYS A 67 3.92 3.57 22.98
C LYS A 67 3.49 3.46 21.55
N LEU A 68 2.55 2.56 21.30
CA LEU A 68 1.98 2.32 20.00
C LEU A 68 0.46 2.19 20.11
N SER A 69 -0.23 2.80 19.17
CA SER A 69 -1.67 2.61 18.97
C SER A 69 -1.95 2.38 17.49
N SER A 70 -2.86 1.46 17.18
CA SER A 70 -3.20 1.15 15.79
C SER A 70 -4.69 0.83 15.67
N PHE A 71 -5.29 1.33 14.59
CA PHE A 71 -6.67 1.05 14.21
C PHE A 71 -6.71 0.68 12.74
N GLY A 72 -7.35 -0.43 12.44
CA GLY A 72 -7.58 -0.92 11.07
C GLY A 72 -8.80 -1.80 11.01
N SER A 73 -9.37 -1.97 9.84
CA SER A 73 -10.48 -2.90 9.64
C SER A 73 -10.58 -3.36 8.19
N LEU A 74 -11.23 -4.49 7.97
CA LEU A 74 -11.72 -4.91 6.67
C LEU A 74 -13.13 -4.35 6.51
N ARG A 75 -13.26 -3.25 5.78
CA ARG A 75 -14.54 -2.54 5.65
C ARG A 75 -15.23 -2.79 4.31
N TRP A 76 -14.46 -2.82 3.23
CA TRP A 76 -15.00 -2.77 1.88
C TRP A 76 -15.07 -4.12 1.17
N PHE A 77 -13.99 -4.86 1.14
CA PHE A 77 -13.88 -6.12 0.39
C PHE A 77 -14.53 -7.29 1.14
N ARG A 78 -15.85 -7.29 1.22
CA ARG A 78 -16.67 -8.31 1.88
C ARG A 78 -18.05 -8.43 1.24
N ALA A 79 -18.69 -9.57 1.41
CA ALA A 79 -19.95 -9.94 0.76
C ALA A 79 -21.10 -8.93 0.96
N ALA A 80 -21.13 -8.25 2.10
CA ALA A 80 -22.15 -7.24 2.39
C ALA A 80 -22.13 -6.02 1.45
N ASN A 81 -21.01 -5.77 0.80
CA ASN A 81 -20.83 -4.66 -0.14
C ASN A 81 -20.90 -5.10 -1.62
N ALA A 82 -21.19 -6.38 -1.86
CA ALA A 82 -21.28 -6.90 -3.22
C ALA A 82 -22.49 -6.27 -3.95
N PRO A 83 -22.33 -5.82 -5.22
CA PRO A 83 -23.49 -5.46 -6.03
C PRO A 83 -24.49 -6.59 -6.10
N GLN A 84 -25.79 -6.26 -6.04
CA GLN A 84 -26.86 -7.25 -5.93
C GLN A 84 -26.85 -8.31 -7.04
N THR A 85 -26.44 -7.93 -8.26
CA THR A 85 -26.38 -8.82 -9.42
C THR A 85 -25.01 -9.45 -9.64
N SER A 86 -24.02 -9.19 -8.77
CA SER A 86 -22.68 -9.77 -8.91
C SER A 86 -22.68 -11.28 -8.69
N THR A 87 -21.82 -11.97 -9.43
CA THR A 87 -21.62 -13.41 -9.36
C THR A 87 -20.38 -13.77 -8.56
N GLU A 88 -20.09 -15.07 -8.41
CA GLU A 88 -18.89 -15.57 -7.73
C GLU A 88 -17.60 -15.25 -8.51
N ARG A 89 -17.70 -15.06 -9.84
CA ARG A 89 -16.56 -14.83 -10.72
C ARG A 89 -16.76 -13.63 -11.61
N CYS A 90 -15.65 -12.89 -11.85
CA CYS A 90 -15.70 -11.70 -12.69
C CYS A 90 -16.09 -12.01 -14.15
N ILE A 91 -15.63 -13.13 -14.70
CA ILE A 91 -15.87 -13.51 -16.09
C ILE A 91 -17.37 -13.73 -16.41
N ASP A 92 -18.17 -14.10 -15.40
CA ASP A 92 -19.60 -14.36 -15.54
C ASP A 92 -20.46 -13.23 -14.96
N CYS A 93 -19.83 -12.11 -14.54
CA CYS A 93 -20.50 -11.06 -13.80
C CYS A 93 -21.18 -10.05 -14.74
N PRO A 94 -22.51 -9.85 -14.64
CA PRO A 94 -23.23 -8.92 -15.52
C PRO A 94 -22.87 -7.44 -15.30
N VAL A 95 -22.25 -7.10 -14.15
CA VAL A 95 -21.79 -5.73 -13.82
C VAL A 95 -20.27 -5.60 -13.93
N GLU A 96 -19.60 -6.52 -14.61
CA GLU A 96 -18.16 -6.58 -14.75
C GLU A 96 -17.58 -5.30 -15.35
N HIS A 97 -18.21 -4.78 -16.44
CA HIS A 97 -17.74 -3.60 -17.18
C HIS A 97 -17.71 -2.30 -16.35
N ASP A 98 -18.59 -2.19 -15.36
CA ASP A 98 -18.68 -1.01 -14.49
C ASP A 98 -17.95 -1.23 -13.17
N CYS A 99 -17.38 -2.41 -12.95
CA CYS A 99 -16.72 -2.76 -11.70
C CYS A 99 -15.29 -2.21 -11.67
N PRO A 100 -14.95 -1.29 -10.76
CA PRO A 100 -13.59 -0.72 -10.67
C PRO A 100 -12.54 -1.75 -10.21
N TYR A 101 -12.97 -2.96 -9.87
CA TYR A 101 -12.11 -4.05 -9.38
C TYR A 101 -12.16 -5.28 -10.29
N SER A 102 -12.57 -5.09 -11.55
CA SER A 102 -12.71 -6.19 -12.51
C SER A 102 -11.39 -6.94 -12.70
N ALA A 103 -11.42 -8.26 -12.51
CA ALA A 103 -10.30 -9.12 -12.83
C ALA A 103 -10.10 -9.27 -14.36
N VAL A 104 -11.19 -9.19 -15.11
CA VAL A 104 -11.13 -9.25 -16.59
C VAL A 104 -10.43 -8.00 -17.12
N ASP A 105 -10.80 -6.81 -16.61
CA ASP A 105 -10.13 -5.57 -16.97
C ASP A 105 -8.65 -5.61 -16.59
N LEU A 106 -8.34 -5.96 -15.35
CA LEU A 106 -6.98 -5.97 -14.84
C LEU A 106 -6.04 -6.90 -15.65
N TYR A 107 -6.46 -8.14 -15.89
CA TYR A 107 -5.56 -9.16 -16.46
C TYR A 107 -5.71 -9.31 -17.98
N CYS A 108 -6.89 -9.14 -18.54
CA CYS A 108 -7.11 -9.38 -19.96
C CYS A 108 -7.10 -8.09 -20.80
N THR A 109 -7.68 -6.99 -20.28
CA THR A 109 -7.75 -5.71 -21.02
C THR A 109 -6.47 -4.90 -20.86
N ARG A 110 -6.12 -4.56 -19.60
CA ARG A 110 -4.94 -3.75 -19.29
C ARG A 110 -3.62 -4.54 -19.28
N ARG A 111 -3.71 -5.86 -19.14
CA ARG A 111 -2.54 -6.75 -19.07
C ARG A 111 -1.59 -6.45 -17.90
N ASP A 112 -2.15 -5.92 -16.81
CA ASP A 112 -1.39 -5.66 -15.59
C ASP A 112 -1.22 -6.95 -14.77
N TRP A 113 -0.08 -7.05 -14.05
CA TRP A 113 0.24 -8.21 -13.18
C TRP A 113 0.32 -9.56 -13.89
N ILE A 114 0.37 -9.59 -15.22
CA ILE A 114 0.42 -10.84 -16.01
C ILE A 114 1.72 -11.62 -15.82
N SER A 115 2.82 -10.97 -15.42
CA SER A 115 4.10 -11.62 -15.11
C SER A 115 4.03 -12.58 -13.91
N ASN A 116 2.94 -12.53 -13.14
CA ASN A 116 2.72 -13.45 -12.02
C ASN A 116 2.10 -14.80 -12.44
N PHE A 117 1.78 -14.95 -13.72
CA PHE A 117 1.20 -16.19 -14.25
C PHE A 117 2.24 -16.97 -15.05
N ASP A 118 2.53 -18.17 -14.61
CA ASP A 118 3.38 -19.10 -15.37
C ASP A 118 2.64 -19.57 -16.62
N VAL A 119 3.31 -19.49 -17.77
CA VAL A 119 2.76 -19.98 -19.05
C VAL A 119 3.46 -21.30 -19.41
N PRO A 120 2.78 -22.46 -19.24
CA PRO A 120 3.34 -23.74 -19.58
C PRO A 120 3.68 -23.85 -21.07
N GLN A 121 4.66 -24.70 -21.41
CA GLN A 121 5.05 -24.96 -22.79
C GLN A 121 3.83 -25.45 -23.60
N GLY A 122 3.61 -24.83 -24.75
CA GLY A 122 2.51 -25.17 -25.67
C GLY A 122 1.17 -24.49 -25.36
N ARG A 123 1.12 -23.62 -24.34
CA ARG A 123 -0.05 -22.78 -24.07
C ARG A 123 0.25 -21.30 -24.37
N THR A 124 -0.79 -20.56 -24.64
CA THR A 124 -0.73 -19.10 -24.75
C THR A 124 -1.06 -18.44 -23.40
N LEU A 125 -0.61 -17.21 -23.20
CA LEU A 125 -0.97 -16.43 -22.02
C LEU A 125 -2.49 -16.27 -21.89
N ASP A 126 -3.20 -16.05 -22.99
CA ASP A 126 -4.66 -15.88 -22.99
C ASP A 126 -5.40 -17.12 -22.51
N GLU A 127 -4.94 -18.31 -22.89
CA GLU A 127 -5.49 -19.56 -22.37
C GLU A 127 -5.26 -19.73 -20.88
N VAL A 128 -4.09 -19.31 -20.38
CA VAL A 128 -3.76 -19.36 -18.96
C VAL A 128 -4.63 -18.38 -18.18
N LEU A 129 -4.76 -17.14 -18.68
CA LEU A 129 -5.59 -16.12 -18.02
C LEU A 129 -7.07 -16.51 -18.00
N LEU A 130 -7.58 -17.07 -19.11
CA LEU A 130 -8.97 -17.53 -19.17
C LEU A 130 -9.24 -18.67 -18.19
N GLU A 131 -8.32 -19.62 -18.07
CA GLU A 131 -8.38 -20.71 -17.09
C GLU A 131 -8.36 -20.17 -15.66
N GLU A 132 -7.47 -19.23 -15.39
CA GLU A 132 -7.37 -18.56 -14.08
C GLU A 132 -8.66 -17.81 -13.72
N LEU A 133 -9.24 -17.06 -14.66
CA LEU A 133 -10.48 -16.34 -14.43
C LEU A 133 -11.67 -17.28 -14.17
N ARG A 134 -11.67 -18.47 -14.78
CA ARG A 134 -12.73 -19.48 -14.60
C ARG A 134 -12.56 -20.30 -13.33
N HIS A 135 -11.35 -20.67 -12.97
CA HIS A 135 -11.11 -21.70 -11.94
C HIS A 135 -10.14 -21.25 -10.84
N GLY A 136 -9.22 -20.36 -11.14
CA GLY A 136 -8.21 -19.90 -10.21
C GLY A 136 -8.69 -18.84 -9.19
N PRO A 137 -7.86 -18.51 -8.20
CA PRO A 137 -8.21 -17.52 -7.17
C PRO A 137 -8.38 -16.11 -7.73
N TYR A 138 -7.66 -15.74 -8.79
CA TYR A 138 -7.64 -14.36 -9.29
C TYR A 138 -8.91 -13.99 -10.09
N GLY A 139 -9.70 -14.96 -10.55
CA GLY A 139 -10.99 -14.72 -11.20
C GLY A 139 -12.16 -14.48 -10.25
N ARG A 140 -11.97 -14.64 -8.93
CA ARG A 140 -13.05 -14.47 -7.94
C ARG A 140 -13.55 -13.03 -7.86
N CYS A 141 -14.83 -12.89 -7.57
CA CYS A 141 -15.40 -11.60 -7.24
C CYS A 141 -14.71 -11.03 -6.00
N ILE A 142 -14.28 -9.78 -6.07
CA ILE A 142 -13.53 -9.09 -5.01
C ILE A 142 -14.29 -9.06 -3.66
N TYR A 143 -15.61 -9.07 -3.69
CA TYR A 143 -16.45 -9.05 -2.51
C TYR A 143 -16.76 -10.45 -1.93
N ARG A 144 -16.36 -11.52 -2.64
CA ARG A 144 -16.66 -12.91 -2.28
C ARG A 144 -15.38 -13.73 -2.03
N CYS A 145 -14.28 -13.05 -1.88
CA CYS A 145 -13.03 -13.68 -1.45
C CYS A 145 -13.08 -14.00 0.05
N ASP A 146 -12.24 -14.92 0.46
CA ASP A 146 -12.04 -15.36 1.84
C ASP A 146 -10.95 -14.54 2.56
N ASN A 147 -10.75 -13.29 2.12
CA ASN A 147 -9.78 -12.38 2.72
C ASN A 147 -10.27 -11.90 4.10
N ASP A 148 -9.33 -11.78 5.04
CA ASP A 148 -9.55 -11.30 6.40
C ASP A 148 -8.59 -10.18 6.82
N VAL A 149 -7.58 -9.89 5.99
CA VAL A 149 -6.65 -8.77 6.24
C VAL A 149 -7.37 -7.43 6.13
N VAL A 150 -6.90 -6.45 6.90
CA VAL A 150 -7.48 -5.10 6.90
C VAL A 150 -7.33 -4.42 5.53
N ASP A 151 -8.29 -3.56 5.17
CA ASP A 151 -8.24 -2.77 3.93
C ASP A 151 -7.83 -1.30 4.14
N HIS A 152 -7.64 -0.88 5.39
CA HIS A 152 -7.02 0.39 5.78
C HIS A 152 -6.53 0.29 7.22
N GLN A 153 -5.43 0.99 7.54
CA GLN A 153 -4.88 0.98 8.88
C GLN A 153 -4.09 2.26 9.18
N LEU A 154 -4.27 2.80 10.36
CA LEU A 154 -3.46 3.88 10.91
C LEU A 154 -2.67 3.36 12.10
N LEU A 155 -1.39 3.67 12.13
CA LEU A 155 -0.47 3.41 13.23
C LEU A 155 0.08 4.73 13.76
N THR A 156 0.11 4.90 15.08
CA THR A 156 0.76 6.03 15.75
C THR A 156 1.73 5.51 16.79
N MET A 157 2.94 6.06 16.82
CA MET A 157 3.99 5.72 17.78
C MET A 157 4.49 6.98 18.49
N GLU A 158 4.68 6.87 19.81
CA GLU A 158 5.46 7.80 20.62
C GLU A 158 6.84 7.18 20.87
N LEU A 159 7.89 7.87 20.48
CA LEU A 159 9.26 7.41 20.67
C LEU A 159 9.82 7.86 22.04
N ALA A 160 10.99 7.33 22.41
CA ALA A 160 11.62 7.61 23.70
C ALA A 160 12.07 9.07 23.87
N ASP A 161 12.35 9.76 22.75
CA ASP A 161 12.70 11.18 22.68
C ASP A 161 11.47 12.10 22.48
N GLU A 162 10.27 11.57 22.70
CA GLU A 162 8.97 12.25 22.53
C GLU A 162 8.59 12.57 21.07
N THR A 163 9.36 12.13 20.08
CA THR A 163 8.98 12.24 18.66
C THR A 163 7.70 11.43 18.41
N ILE A 164 6.76 12.01 17.68
CA ILE A 164 5.51 11.35 17.27
C ILE A 164 5.60 10.93 15.81
N LEU A 165 5.36 9.64 15.57
CA LEU A 165 5.24 9.08 14.23
C LEU A 165 3.80 8.69 13.93
N SER A 166 3.35 8.94 12.72
CA SER A 166 2.12 8.33 12.17
C SER A 166 2.41 7.67 10.84
N LEU A 167 1.84 6.48 10.66
CA LEU A 167 1.89 5.73 9.41
C LEU A 167 0.45 5.36 9.03
N SER A 168 0.03 5.82 7.85
CA SER A 168 -1.23 5.43 7.23
C SER A 168 -0.95 4.42 6.13
N MET A 169 -1.59 3.26 6.20
CA MET A 169 -1.62 2.27 5.14
C MET A 169 -2.94 2.41 4.39
N ASP A 170 -2.88 2.92 3.16
CA ASP A 170 -4.04 3.25 2.36
C ASP A 170 -4.06 2.44 1.06
N ILE A 171 -5.12 1.65 0.87
CA ILE A 171 -5.26 0.81 -0.32
C ILE A 171 -6.17 1.40 -1.41
N PHE A 172 -7.08 2.32 -1.03
CA PHE A 172 -7.98 2.99 -1.97
C PHE A 172 -7.27 4.19 -2.62
N THR A 173 -6.14 3.91 -3.25
CA THR A 173 -5.29 4.89 -3.93
C THR A 173 -5.01 4.44 -5.35
N GLN A 174 -4.86 5.40 -6.26
CA GLN A 174 -4.43 5.14 -7.63
C GLN A 174 -2.96 4.70 -7.64
N ASP A 175 -2.14 5.42 -6.89
CA ASP A 175 -0.69 5.20 -6.85
C ASP A 175 -0.31 4.13 -5.82
N ASP A 176 0.76 3.39 -6.12
CA ASP A 176 1.50 2.55 -5.19
C ASP A 176 2.81 3.27 -4.87
N CYS A 177 2.78 4.18 -3.92
CA CYS A 177 3.94 5.01 -3.57
C CYS A 177 3.97 5.34 -2.07
N ARG A 178 5.14 5.78 -1.60
CA ARG A 178 5.29 6.29 -0.23
C ARG A 178 5.41 7.80 -0.26
N ARG A 179 4.80 8.44 0.74
CA ARG A 179 4.93 9.88 0.98
C ARG A 179 5.34 10.10 2.42
N THR A 180 6.39 10.86 2.62
CA THR A 180 6.95 11.14 3.95
C THR A 180 7.01 12.64 4.18
N HIS A 181 6.58 13.07 5.37
CA HIS A 181 6.71 14.45 5.82
C HIS A 181 7.31 14.48 7.22
N ILE A 182 8.54 14.98 7.34
CA ILE A 182 9.30 15.09 8.58
C ILE A 182 9.31 16.56 9.00
N LYS A 183 8.75 16.84 10.16
CA LYS A 183 8.73 18.18 10.74
C LYS A 183 9.83 18.27 11.77
N MET A 184 10.69 19.28 11.63
CA MET A 184 11.88 19.49 12.45
C MET A 184 11.89 20.89 13.04
N THR A 185 12.74 21.11 14.03
CA THR A 185 12.75 22.40 14.77
C THR A 185 13.13 23.61 13.92
N HIS A 186 13.91 23.43 12.85
CA HIS A 186 14.39 24.52 11.99
C HIS A 186 13.95 24.40 10.53
N GLY A 187 13.08 23.43 10.20
CA GLY A 187 12.61 23.19 8.84
C GLY A 187 11.76 21.96 8.72
N GLU A 188 11.58 21.51 7.49
CA GLU A 188 10.84 20.30 7.17
C GLU A 188 11.43 19.59 5.96
N ILE A 189 11.19 18.29 5.87
CA ILE A 189 11.51 17.45 4.71
C ILE A 189 10.20 16.79 4.29
N PHE A 190 9.81 16.91 3.03
CA PHE A 190 8.65 16.19 2.52
C PHE A 190 8.88 15.75 1.08
N GLY A 191 8.29 14.65 0.73
CA GLY A 191 8.40 14.10 -0.62
C GLY A 191 7.86 12.69 -0.75
N ASP A 192 8.12 12.13 -1.89
CA ASP A 192 7.80 10.76 -2.27
C ASP A 192 9.07 9.99 -2.70
N GLU A 193 8.89 8.88 -3.41
CA GLU A 193 10.01 8.06 -3.91
C GLU A 193 10.76 8.71 -5.08
N ARG A 194 10.27 9.81 -5.65
CA ARG A 194 10.83 10.52 -6.82
C ARG A 194 11.44 11.85 -6.45
N LYS A 195 10.76 12.64 -5.61
CA LYS A 195 11.18 13.99 -5.26
C LYS A 195 11.22 14.21 -3.77
N LEU A 196 12.25 14.91 -3.32
CA LEU A 196 12.41 15.30 -1.93
C LEU A 196 12.61 16.80 -1.82
N HIS A 197 11.74 17.45 -1.11
CA HIS A 197 11.79 18.87 -0.80
C HIS A 197 12.33 19.07 0.61
N VAL A 198 13.31 19.95 0.73
CA VAL A 198 13.93 20.34 2.00
C VAL A 198 13.75 21.82 2.18
N HIS A 199 12.94 22.21 3.15
CA HIS A 199 12.62 23.60 3.47
C HIS A 199 13.23 23.99 4.80
N ARG A 200 13.97 25.11 4.83
CA ARG A 200 14.38 25.76 6.06
C ARG A 200 13.45 26.92 6.40
N PHE A 201 13.14 27.10 7.67
CA PHE A 201 12.31 28.24 8.11
C PHE A 201 12.99 29.60 7.87
N ARG A 202 14.30 29.61 7.72
CA ARG A 202 15.05 30.78 7.29
C ARG A 202 14.99 30.93 5.76
N ARG A 203 14.59 32.09 5.26
CA ARG A 203 14.42 32.38 3.82
C ARG A 203 15.69 32.06 3.00
N GLY A 204 15.50 31.55 1.78
CA GLY A 204 16.55 31.37 0.76
C GLY A 204 17.31 30.04 0.82
N HIS A 205 16.87 29.07 1.61
CA HIS A 205 17.60 27.80 1.78
C HIS A 205 16.73 26.55 1.48
N ASN A 206 15.86 26.64 0.47
CA ASN A 206 15.07 25.49 0.03
C ASN A 206 15.83 24.73 -1.06
N ARG A 207 15.78 23.40 -1.00
CA ARG A 207 16.38 22.49 -1.96
C ARG A 207 15.34 21.46 -2.42
N VAL A 208 15.48 21.04 -3.66
CA VAL A 208 14.71 19.91 -4.22
C VAL A 208 15.71 18.90 -4.75
N TYR A 209 15.55 17.67 -4.36
CA TYR A 209 16.26 16.53 -4.94
C TYR A 209 15.28 15.81 -5.85
N ASP A 210 15.69 15.59 -7.10
CA ASP A 210 14.93 14.85 -8.11
C ASP A 210 15.70 13.58 -8.41
N PHE A 211 15.02 12.42 -8.31
CA PHE A 211 15.60 11.09 -8.49
C PHE A 211 15.08 10.40 -9.76
N GLU A 212 14.42 11.14 -10.66
CA GLU A 212 13.97 10.66 -11.98
C GLU A 212 15.12 10.59 -12.98
#